data_d17e4c4fc3ca430a2f905736f45a7923
#
_entry.id   d17e4c4fc3ca430a2f905736f45a7923
#
_cell.length_a   1.000
_cell.length_b   1.000
_cell.length_c   1.000
_cell.angle_alpha   90.00
_cell.angle_beta   90.00
_cell.angle_gamma   90.00
#
_symmetry.space_group_name_H-M   'P 1'
#
loop_
_entity.id
_entity.type
_entity.pdbx_description
1 polymer ?
#
loop_
_entity_poly.entity_id
_entity_poly.type
_entity_poly.pdbx_seq_one_letter_code
_entity_poly.pdbx_strand_id
1 'polypeptide(L)'
;MLRIAAADCPKAEVSDIELNRGGISYTFQTVSELKERCPDAELILLMGSDMFLCFDQWKQPDDILKNAELGVFYRGSKGEKTAVAESKAKLEQRGAKICLVENDIVDISSTQLRRMLAFHCAGPFLSPGVAAYIREHGLYDVNAQWKNLPMAELEQVVIRLLNPNRVAHVLGCRDTAVALAKRWGADVT
;
A
#
# COMPACT_ATOMS: atom_id res chain seq x y z
N MET A 1 -13.31 -4.12 7.23
CA MET A 1 -12.10 -4.62 6.56
C MET A 1 -10.94 -4.83 7.52
N LEU A 2 -10.44 -3.83 8.26
CA LEU A 2 -9.29 -4.02 9.18
C LEU A 2 -9.52 -5.12 10.21
N ARG A 3 -10.70 -5.19 10.85
CA ARG A 3 -11.02 -6.27 11.80
C ARG A 3 -11.01 -7.65 11.15
N ILE A 4 -11.45 -7.76 9.90
CA ILE A 4 -11.39 -9.02 9.13
C ILE A 4 -9.93 -9.37 8.83
N ALA A 5 -9.13 -8.40 8.38
CA ALA A 5 -7.72 -8.61 8.07
C ALA A 5 -6.89 -8.99 9.32
N ALA A 6 -7.23 -8.45 10.49
CA ALA A 6 -6.55 -8.72 11.75
C ALA A 6 -7.01 -10.02 12.43
N ALA A 7 -8.15 -10.62 12.02
CA ALA A 7 -8.71 -11.79 12.68
C ALA A 7 -7.78 -13.00 12.72
N ASP A 8 -6.94 -13.16 11.70
CA ASP A 8 -5.97 -14.25 11.59
C ASP A 8 -4.65 -13.97 12.34
N CYS A 9 -4.52 -12.80 12.96
CA CYS A 9 -3.33 -12.40 13.71
C CYS A 9 -3.68 -12.17 15.19
N PRO A 10 -3.47 -13.16 16.08
CA PRO A 10 -3.87 -13.06 17.51
C PRO A 10 -3.20 -11.92 18.29
N LYS A 11 -2.10 -11.38 17.75
CA LYS A 11 -1.35 -10.25 18.34
C LYS A 11 -1.75 -8.90 17.76
N ALA A 12 -2.67 -8.86 16.79
CA ALA A 12 -3.13 -7.61 16.19
C ALA A 12 -4.44 -7.16 16.80
N GLU A 13 -4.50 -5.91 17.19
CA GLU A 13 -5.72 -5.23 17.66
C GLU A 13 -6.06 -4.07 16.73
N VAL A 14 -7.34 -3.93 16.41
CA VAL A 14 -7.84 -2.78 15.63
C VAL A 14 -8.36 -1.74 16.60
N SER A 15 -7.62 -0.64 16.72
CA SER A 15 -8.00 0.49 17.56
C SER A 15 -8.80 1.53 16.77
N ASP A 16 -9.81 2.09 17.39
CA ASP A 16 -10.64 3.20 16.91
C ASP A 16 -10.32 4.53 17.62
N ILE A 17 -9.18 4.61 18.26
CA ILE A 17 -8.71 5.76 19.06
C ILE A 17 -8.81 7.09 18.29
N GLU A 18 -8.41 7.10 17.02
CA GLU A 18 -8.46 8.27 16.16
C GLU A 18 -9.90 8.63 15.75
N LEU A 19 -10.74 7.62 15.48
CA LEU A 19 -12.15 7.82 15.16
C LEU A 19 -12.91 8.42 16.34
N ASN A 20 -12.65 7.92 17.54
CA ASN A 20 -13.29 8.37 18.79
C ASN A 20 -12.86 9.80 19.16
N ARG A 21 -11.62 10.18 18.84
CA ARG A 21 -11.13 11.56 19.05
C ARG A 21 -11.85 12.55 18.12
N GLY A 22 -12.18 12.13 16.91
CA GLY A 22 -12.77 13.00 15.88
C GLY A 22 -11.81 14.07 15.36
N GLY A 23 -12.25 14.81 14.34
CA GLY A 23 -11.46 15.86 13.72
C GLY A 23 -10.26 15.34 12.93
N ILE A 24 -9.20 16.15 12.81
CA ILE A 24 -7.96 15.77 12.11
C ILE A 24 -7.08 14.99 13.06
N SER A 25 -6.75 13.75 12.70
CA SER A 25 -5.84 12.91 13.48
C SER A 25 -4.39 13.16 13.09
N TYR A 26 -3.56 13.43 14.07
CA TYR A 26 -2.12 13.54 13.91
C TYR A 26 -1.41 12.43 14.69
N THR A 27 -0.39 11.84 14.10
CA THR A 27 0.34 10.70 14.67
C THR A 27 0.90 10.99 16.06
N PHE A 28 1.41 12.22 16.32
CA PHE A 28 1.94 12.57 17.64
C PHE A 28 0.87 12.44 18.74
N GLN A 29 -0.39 12.81 18.45
CA GLN A 29 -1.49 12.69 19.43
C GLN A 29 -1.80 11.23 19.73
N THR A 30 -1.83 10.39 18.69
CA THR A 30 -2.11 8.96 18.83
C THR A 30 -1.00 8.25 19.60
N VAL A 31 0.26 8.57 19.32
CA VAL A 31 1.41 8.01 20.05
C VAL A 31 1.40 8.47 21.51
N SER A 32 1.15 9.75 21.79
CA SER A 32 1.08 10.28 23.16
C SER A 32 -0.04 9.62 23.96
N GLU A 33 -1.24 9.51 23.38
CA GLU A 33 -2.38 8.86 24.02
C GLU A 33 -2.14 7.37 24.29
N LEU A 34 -1.50 6.65 23.35
CA LEU A 34 -1.11 5.25 23.56
C LEU A 34 -0.06 5.13 24.69
N LYS A 35 0.89 6.05 24.76
CA LYS A 35 1.90 6.07 25.83
C LYS A 35 1.29 6.35 27.21
N GLU A 36 0.29 7.22 27.27
CA GLU A 36 -0.47 7.48 28.50
C GLU A 36 -1.28 6.26 28.95
N ARG A 37 -1.90 5.52 28.01
CA ARG A 37 -2.67 4.31 28.31
C ARG A 37 -1.79 3.13 28.71
N CYS A 38 -0.58 3.06 28.14
CA CYS A 38 0.37 1.97 28.35
C CYS A 38 1.76 2.54 28.71
N PRO A 39 1.93 3.13 29.92
CA PRO A 39 3.17 3.85 30.28
C PRO A 39 4.41 2.95 30.29
N ASP A 40 4.27 1.68 30.60
CA ASP A 40 5.37 0.72 30.66
C ASP A 40 5.67 0.06 29.29
N ALA A 41 4.84 0.31 28.26
CA ALA A 41 5.06 -0.27 26.95
C ALA A 41 6.15 0.49 26.15
N GLU A 42 6.98 -0.25 25.44
CA GLU A 42 7.84 0.28 24.41
C GLU A 42 7.02 0.37 23.12
N LEU A 43 6.76 1.60 22.65
CA LEU A 43 6.01 1.81 21.42
C LEU A 43 6.95 1.83 20.22
N ILE A 44 6.57 1.14 19.18
CA ILE A 44 7.26 1.17 17.88
C ILE A 44 6.28 1.64 16.81
N LEU A 45 6.55 2.80 16.20
CA LEU A 45 5.78 3.32 15.08
C LEU A 45 6.31 2.72 13.77
N LEU A 46 5.54 1.85 13.15
CA LEU A 46 5.91 1.22 11.89
C LEU A 46 5.56 2.11 10.69
N MET A 47 6.51 2.31 9.78
CA MET A 47 6.30 3.11 8.58
C MET A 47 7.12 2.64 7.39
N GLY A 48 6.68 2.95 6.17
CA GLY A 48 7.49 2.78 4.97
C GLY A 48 8.59 3.84 4.86
N SER A 49 9.66 3.53 4.16
CA SER A 49 10.77 4.44 3.89
C SER A 49 10.36 5.75 3.23
N ASP A 50 9.34 5.74 2.38
CA ASP A 50 8.74 6.92 1.77
C ASP A 50 8.24 7.92 2.83
N MET A 51 7.53 7.43 3.84
CA MET A 51 7.04 8.24 4.96
C MET A 51 8.17 8.64 5.91
N PHE A 52 9.15 7.77 6.10
CA PHE A 52 10.33 8.05 6.92
C PHE A 52 11.17 9.21 6.34
N LEU A 53 11.37 9.25 5.04
CA LEU A 53 12.14 10.31 4.37
C LEU A 53 11.47 11.69 4.46
N CYS A 54 10.17 11.77 4.68
CA CYS A 54 9.45 13.02 4.91
C CYS A 54 9.05 13.24 6.38
N PHE A 55 9.58 12.44 7.31
CA PHE A 55 9.19 12.47 8.73
C PHE A 55 9.38 13.84 9.40
N ASP A 56 10.43 14.58 9.05
CA ASP A 56 10.68 15.93 9.55
C ASP A 56 9.58 16.94 9.18
N GLN A 57 8.76 16.65 8.18
CA GLN A 57 7.64 17.48 7.76
C GLN A 57 6.35 17.17 8.54
N TRP A 58 6.35 16.13 9.37
CA TRP A 58 5.20 15.76 10.16
C TRP A 58 4.96 16.76 11.29
N LYS A 59 3.73 16.80 11.81
CA LYS A 59 3.40 17.67 12.91
C LYS A 59 4.01 17.13 14.20
N GLN A 60 4.80 17.97 14.90
CA GLN A 60 5.46 17.63 16.16
C GLN A 60 6.26 16.31 16.12
N PRO A 61 7.22 16.16 15.20
CA PRO A 61 7.97 14.92 15.06
C PRO A 61 8.77 14.58 16.31
N ASP A 62 9.28 15.58 17.04
CA ASP A 62 10.04 15.35 18.29
C ASP A 62 9.18 14.74 19.40
N ASP A 63 7.89 15.02 19.45
CA ASP A 63 6.99 14.39 20.42
C ASP A 63 6.72 12.91 20.07
N ILE A 64 6.77 12.55 18.79
CA ILE A 64 6.75 11.15 18.37
C ILE A 64 8.03 10.46 18.82
N LEU A 65 9.21 11.06 18.56
CA LEU A 65 10.52 10.47 18.89
C LEU A 65 10.73 10.27 20.40
N LYS A 66 10.11 11.11 21.24
CA LYS A 66 10.15 10.95 22.72
C LYS A 66 9.38 9.73 23.20
N ASN A 67 8.32 9.36 22.50
CA ASN A 67 7.34 8.37 22.96
C ASN A 67 7.40 7.04 22.20
N ALA A 68 8.02 7.00 21.02
CA ALA A 68 8.09 5.79 20.20
C ALA A 68 9.43 5.67 19.47
N GLU A 69 9.84 4.44 19.26
CA GLU A 69 10.88 4.04 18.29
C GLU A 69 10.27 3.99 16.88
N LEU A 70 11.07 4.28 15.86
CA LEU A 70 10.64 4.16 14.46
C LEU A 70 11.07 2.84 13.86
N GLY A 71 10.11 2.02 13.41
CA GLY A 71 10.35 0.81 12.64
C GLY A 71 10.15 1.08 11.15
N VAL A 72 11.23 1.08 10.37
CA VAL A 72 11.21 1.50 8.96
C VAL A 72 11.35 0.31 8.03
N PHE A 73 10.39 0.17 7.11
CA PHE A 73 10.37 -0.85 6.07
C PHE A 73 10.76 -0.25 4.72
N TYR A 74 11.58 -0.97 3.96
CA TYR A 74 11.96 -0.56 2.60
C TYR A 74 10.82 -0.77 1.60
N ARG A 75 10.70 0.17 0.63
CA ARG A 75 9.75 0.13 -0.49
C ARG A 75 10.35 -0.33 -1.80
N GLY A 76 11.68 -0.42 -1.89
CA GLY A 76 12.41 -0.86 -3.08
C GLY A 76 12.72 0.23 -4.10
N SER A 77 12.63 1.49 -3.73
CA SER A 77 12.96 2.60 -4.61
C SER A 77 14.46 2.69 -4.87
N LYS A 78 14.84 3.15 -6.06
CA LYS A 78 16.25 3.33 -6.43
C LYS A 78 16.93 4.38 -5.52
N GLY A 79 18.06 4.04 -4.93
CA GLY A 79 18.81 4.93 -4.02
C GLY A 79 18.22 5.06 -2.61
N GLU A 80 17.14 4.36 -2.31
CA GLU A 80 16.42 4.41 -1.05
C GLU A 80 17.31 4.13 0.17
N LYS A 81 18.15 3.10 0.09
CA LYS A 81 19.01 2.68 1.21
C LYS A 81 19.96 3.80 1.67
N THR A 82 20.55 4.54 0.70
CA THR A 82 21.43 5.67 1.01
C THR A 82 20.66 6.81 1.66
N ALA A 83 19.54 7.22 1.09
CA ALA A 83 18.69 8.29 1.63
C ALA A 83 18.16 7.96 3.03
N VAL A 84 17.73 6.71 3.25
CA VAL A 84 17.28 6.23 4.57
C VAL A 84 18.42 6.26 5.58
N ALA A 85 19.64 5.84 5.20
CA ALA A 85 20.80 5.87 6.10
C ALA A 85 21.18 7.30 6.50
N GLU A 86 21.15 8.25 5.59
CA GLU A 86 21.40 9.67 5.86
C GLU A 86 20.32 10.27 6.80
N SER A 87 19.05 10.00 6.53
CA SER A 87 17.95 10.49 7.37
C SER A 87 17.99 9.85 8.76
N LYS A 88 18.32 8.56 8.86
CA LYS A 88 18.51 7.86 10.12
C LYS A 88 19.60 8.54 10.96
N ALA A 89 20.78 8.77 10.38
CA ALA A 89 21.87 9.42 11.11
C ALA A 89 21.49 10.81 11.66
N LYS A 90 20.73 11.60 10.89
CA LYS A 90 20.23 12.92 11.34
C LYS A 90 19.25 12.80 12.51
N LEU A 91 18.30 11.89 12.45
CA LEU A 91 17.30 11.71 13.49
C LEU A 91 17.90 11.09 14.76
N GLU A 92 18.87 10.19 14.64
CA GLU A 92 19.58 9.61 15.77
C GLU A 92 20.39 10.67 16.56
N GLN A 93 20.94 11.69 15.88
CA GLN A 93 21.57 12.84 16.54
C GLN A 93 20.57 13.67 17.40
N ARG A 94 19.27 13.58 17.10
CA ARG A 94 18.17 14.17 17.88
C ARG A 94 17.65 13.23 18.97
N GLY A 95 18.28 12.07 19.16
CA GLY A 95 17.89 11.08 20.17
C GLY A 95 16.86 10.06 19.70
N ALA A 96 16.55 10.00 18.40
CA ALA A 96 15.62 9.00 17.86
C ALA A 96 16.19 7.59 17.98
N LYS A 97 15.34 6.62 18.31
CA LYS A 97 15.62 5.20 18.19
C LYS A 97 15.00 4.69 16.88
N ILE A 98 15.82 4.13 15.98
CA ILE A 98 15.35 3.73 14.64
C ILE A 98 15.84 2.33 14.33
N CYS A 99 14.87 1.43 14.11
CA CYS A 99 15.09 0.08 13.64
C CYS A 99 14.77 -0.02 12.15
N LEU A 100 15.74 -0.42 11.35
CA LEU A 100 15.52 -0.73 9.93
C LEU A 100 15.15 -2.21 9.83
N VAL A 101 13.97 -2.50 9.27
CA VAL A 101 13.45 -3.85 9.16
C VAL A 101 13.75 -4.38 7.77
N GLU A 102 14.45 -5.51 7.70
CA GLU A 102 14.60 -6.24 6.44
C GLU A 102 13.27 -6.92 6.09
N ASN A 103 12.78 -6.66 4.90
CA ASN A 103 11.51 -7.19 4.43
C ASN A 103 11.57 -7.55 2.94
N ASP A 104 10.77 -8.52 2.55
CA ASP A 104 10.47 -8.76 1.15
C ASP A 104 9.63 -7.61 0.61
N ILE A 105 10.05 -7.09 -0.55
CA ILE A 105 9.39 -5.95 -1.14
C ILE A 105 8.18 -6.43 -1.94
N VAL A 106 6.99 -5.97 -1.53
CA VAL A 106 5.77 -6.13 -2.31
C VAL A 106 5.52 -4.82 -3.07
N ASP A 107 5.89 -4.81 -4.35
CA ASP A 107 5.75 -3.64 -5.22
C ASP A 107 4.28 -3.46 -5.66
N ILE A 108 3.45 -2.99 -4.74
CA ILE A 108 2.06 -2.64 -4.99
C ILE A 108 1.66 -1.36 -4.24
N SER A 109 0.98 -0.47 -4.93
CA SER A 109 0.36 0.70 -4.31
C SER A 109 -1.14 0.46 -4.04
N SER A 110 -1.69 1.20 -3.07
CA SER A 110 -3.15 1.18 -2.82
C SER A 110 -3.97 1.57 -4.05
N THR A 111 -3.45 2.45 -4.89
CA THR A 111 -4.11 2.85 -6.15
C THR A 111 -4.14 1.69 -7.14
N GLN A 112 -3.02 0.97 -7.29
CA GLN A 112 -2.96 -0.23 -8.14
C GLN A 112 -3.89 -1.31 -7.62
N LEU A 113 -3.88 -1.56 -6.31
CA LEU A 113 -4.74 -2.58 -5.70
C LEU A 113 -6.24 -2.28 -5.92
N ARG A 114 -6.66 -1.02 -5.73
CA ARG A 114 -8.05 -0.62 -6.00
C ARG A 114 -8.44 -0.81 -7.48
N ARG A 115 -7.54 -0.51 -8.40
CA ARG A 115 -7.76 -0.78 -9.83
C ARG A 115 -7.86 -2.28 -10.11
N MET A 116 -6.97 -3.09 -9.52
CA MET A 116 -7.01 -4.54 -9.66
C MET A 116 -8.31 -5.15 -9.11
N LEU A 117 -8.90 -4.57 -8.06
CA LEU A 117 -10.20 -4.98 -7.53
C LEU A 117 -11.32 -4.84 -8.56
N ALA A 118 -11.35 -3.74 -9.28
CA ALA A 118 -12.34 -3.52 -10.35
C ALA A 118 -12.26 -4.59 -11.46
N PHE A 119 -11.08 -5.23 -11.65
CA PHE A 119 -10.85 -6.31 -12.64
C PHE A 119 -10.82 -7.72 -12.02
N HIS A 120 -11.18 -7.86 -10.75
CA HIS A 120 -11.12 -9.14 -10.02
C HIS A 120 -9.73 -9.80 -9.97
N CYS A 121 -8.65 -9.03 -10.10
CA CYS A 121 -7.26 -9.51 -10.14
C CYS A 121 -6.51 -9.32 -8.81
N ALA A 122 -7.15 -8.79 -7.76
CA ALA A 122 -6.50 -8.44 -6.50
C ALA A 122 -6.31 -9.62 -5.53
N GLY A 123 -6.76 -10.83 -5.90
CA GLY A 123 -6.74 -12.02 -5.04
C GLY A 123 -5.41 -12.32 -4.35
N PRO A 124 -4.25 -12.25 -5.02
CA PRO A 124 -2.96 -12.52 -4.38
C PRO A 124 -2.56 -11.54 -3.28
N PHE A 125 -3.19 -10.36 -3.21
CA PHE A 125 -2.84 -9.26 -2.30
C PHE A 125 -3.86 -9.03 -1.18
N LEU A 126 -4.93 -9.82 -1.13
CA LEU A 126 -6.01 -9.65 -0.16
C LEU A 126 -6.37 -10.99 0.48
N SER A 127 -6.65 -10.97 1.79
CA SER A 127 -7.24 -12.14 2.43
C SER A 127 -8.62 -12.44 1.83
N PRO A 128 -9.03 -13.71 1.76
CA PRO A 128 -10.34 -14.10 1.22
C PRO A 128 -11.50 -13.37 1.89
N GLY A 129 -11.42 -13.16 3.20
CA GLY A 129 -12.47 -12.46 3.97
C GLY A 129 -12.59 -10.98 3.61
N VAL A 130 -11.47 -10.28 3.40
CA VAL A 130 -11.47 -8.88 2.96
C VAL A 130 -12.01 -8.79 1.53
N ALA A 131 -11.59 -9.68 0.64
CA ALA A 131 -12.09 -9.71 -0.74
C ALA A 131 -13.60 -9.99 -0.80
N ALA A 132 -14.12 -10.88 0.04
CA ALA A 132 -15.56 -11.16 0.17
C ALA A 132 -16.32 -9.91 0.65
N TYR A 133 -15.84 -9.25 1.70
CA TYR A 133 -16.44 -8.02 2.23
C TYR A 133 -16.51 -6.91 1.17
N ILE A 134 -15.44 -6.72 0.40
CA ILE A 134 -15.39 -5.71 -0.67
C ILE A 134 -16.46 -5.98 -1.73
N ARG A 135 -16.64 -7.24 -2.16
CA ARG A 135 -17.66 -7.64 -3.13
C ARG A 135 -19.08 -7.47 -2.60
N GLU A 136 -19.33 -7.89 -1.37
CA GLU A 136 -20.63 -7.82 -0.72
C GLU A 136 -21.11 -6.35 -0.59
N HIS A 137 -20.18 -5.44 -0.29
CA HIS A 137 -20.50 -4.02 -0.09
C HIS A 137 -20.26 -3.17 -1.34
N GLY A 138 -19.92 -3.77 -2.49
CA GLY A 138 -19.71 -3.06 -3.75
C GLY A 138 -18.63 -1.98 -3.71
N LEU A 139 -17.59 -2.17 -2.89
CA LEU A 139 -16.53 -1.17 -2.72
C LEU A 139 -15.52 -1.21 -3.88
N TYR A 140 -14.91 -0.04 -4.18
CA TYR A 140 -13.81 0.10 -5.16
C TYR A 140 -14.17 -0.36 -6.57
N ASP A 141 -15.40 -0.09 -7.01
CA ASP A 141 -15.92 -0.42 -8.35
C ASP A 141 -15.85 -1.92 -8.70
N VAL A 142 -15.77 -2.79 -7.68
CA VAL A 142 -15.63 -4.25 -7.87
C VAL A 142 -16.80 -4.86 -8.64
N ASN A 143 -17.96 -4.20 -8.67
CA ASN A 143 -19.17 -4.62 -9.39
C ASN A 143 -19.31 -3.93 -10.77
N ALA A 144 -18.31 -3.17 -11.21
CA ALA A 144 -18.32 -2.55 -12.52
C ALA A 144 -18.38 -3.61 -13.63
N GLN A 145 -19.28 -3.41 -14.59
CA GLN A 145 -19.50 -4.38 -15.69
C GLN A 145 -18.51 -4.14 -16.84
N TRP A 146 -17.24 -4.46 -16.60
CA TRP A 146 -16.18 -4.31 -17.59
C TRP A 146 -16.37 -5.16 -18.85
N LYS A 147 -17.18 -6.23 -18.76
CA LYS A 147 -17.50 -7.12 -19.90
C LYS A 147 -18.22 -6.41 -21.04
N ASN A 148 -18.86 -5.27 -20.77
CA ASN A 148 -19.63 -4.52 -21.76
C ASN A 148 -18.83 -3.34 -22.34
N LEU A 149 -17.56 -3.16 -21.97
CA LEU A 149 -16.72 -2.12 -22.55
C LEU A 149 -16.27 -2.52 -23.97
N PRO A 150 -16.25 -1.57 -24.91
CA PRO A 150 -15.58 -1.76 -26.18
C PRO A 150 -14.12 -2.17 -25.98
N MET A 151 -13.59 -3.04 -26.84
CA MET A 151 -12.22 -3.57 -26.72
C MET A 151 -11.17 -2.46 -26.61
N ALA A 152 -11.35 -1.36 -27.35
CA ALA A 152 -10.45 -0.20 -27.28
C ALA A 152 -10.43 0.49 -25.90
N GLU A 153 -11.56 0.57 -25.22
CA GLU A 153 -11.64 1.12 -23.87
C GLU A 153 -11.06 0.15 -22.83
N LEU A 154 -11.33 -1.13 -22.99
CA LEU A 154 -10.75 -2.19 -22.15
C LEU A 154 -9.22 -2.19 -22.26
N GLU A 155 -8.67 -2.05 -23.46
CA GLU A 155 -7.24 -1.91 -23.68
C GLU A 155 -6.64 -0.72 -22.92
N GLN A 156 -7.26 0.46 -23.01
CA GLN A 156 -6.81 1.65 -22.28
C GLN A 156 -6.79 1.43 -20.75
N VAL A 157 -7.78 0.73 -20.25
CA VAL A 157 -7.84 0.39 -18.83
C VAL A 157 -6.71 -0.56 -18.45
N VAL A 158 -6.49 -1.64 -19.23
CA VAL A 158 -5.42 -2.60 -18.99
C VAL A 158 -4.04 -1.92 -19.03
N ILE A 159 -3.79 -1.06 -20.03
CA ILE A 159 -2.53 -0.30 -20.16
C ILE A 159 -2.26 0.54 -18.90
N ARG A 160 -3.28 1.18 -18.34
CA ARG A 160 -3.16 1.97 -17.11
C ARG A 160 -2.83 1.14 -15.85
N LEU A 161 -3.08 -0.16 -15.88
CA LEU A 161 -2.77 -1.09 -14.78
C LEU A 161 -1.34 -1.65 -14.87
N LEU A 162 -0.74 -1.63 -16.06
CA LEU A 162 0.57 -2.19 -16.29
C LEU A 162 1.68 -1.28 -15.72
N ASN A 163 2.77 -1.90 -15.31
CA ASN A 163 4.02 -1.19 -15.12
C ASN A 163 4.42 -0.55 -16.47
N PRO A 164 4.77 0.75 -16.51
CA PRO A 164 5.13 1.45 -17.76
C PRO A 164 6.16 0.70 -18.60
N ASN A 165 7.14 0.04 -17.98
CA ASN A 165 8.16 -0.75 -18.67
C ASN A 165 7.64 -2.01 -19.37
N ARG A 166 6.43 -2.46 -19.04
CA ARG A 166 5.78 -3.64 -19.63
C ARG A 166 4.78 -3.30 -20.73
N VAL A 167 4.36 -2.06 -20.87
CA VAL A 167 3.34 -1.64 -21.84
C VAL A 167 3.74 -2.01 -23.26
N ALA A 168 4.96 -1.64 -23.67
CA ALA A 168 5.47 -1.96 -25.02
C ALA A 168 5.49 -3.47 -25.30
N HIS A 169 5.89 -4.28 -24.32
CA HIS A 169 5.91 -5.74 -24.46
C HIS A 169 4.49 -6.30 -24.61
N VAL A 170 3.54 -5.87 -23.81
CA VAL A 170 2.14 -6.36 -23.86
C VAL A 170 1.47 -5.97 -25.17
N LEU A 171 1.68 -4.74 -25.65
CA LEU A 171 1.18 -4.31 -26.95
C LEU A 171 1.79 -5.13 -28.09
N GLY A 172 3.09 -5.43 -28.03
CA GLY A 172 3.75 -6.31 -29.01
C GLY A 172 3.20 -7.74 -29.02
N CYS A 173 2.90 -8.29 -27.84
CA CYS A 173 2.24 -9.60 -27.73
C CYS A 173 0.83 -9.59 -28.36
N ARG A 174 0.03 -8.54 -28.11
CA ARG A 174 -1.28 -8.34 -28.73
C ARG A 174 -1.16 -8.29 -30.26
N ASP A 175 -0.28 -7.44 -30.78
CA ASP A 175 -0.12 -7.26 -32.23
C ASP A 175 0.31 -8.55 -32.91
N THR A 176 1.19 -9.31 -32.26
CA THR A 176 1.61 -10.64 -32.73
C THR A 176 0.44 -11.63 -32.74
N ALA A 177 -0.37 -11.66 -31.68
CA ALA A 177 -1.54 -12.52 -31.59
C ALA A 177 -2.56 -12.18 -32.67
N VAL A 178 -2.84 -10.90 -32.90
CA VAL A 178 -3.74 -10.44 -33.99
C VAL A 178 -3.21 -10.83 -35.35
N ALA A 179 -1.92 -10.69 -35.61
CA ALA A 179 -1.31 -11.08 -36.88
C ALA A 179 -1.39 -12.59 -37.13
N LEU A 180 -1.18 -13.41 -36.11
CA LEU A 180 -1.32 -14.86 -36.17
C LEU A 180 -2.78 -15.27 -36.39
N ALA A 181 -3.73 -14.68 -35.69
CA ALA A 181 -5.15 -14.95 -35.86
C ALA A 181 -5.59 -14.65 -37.30
N LYS A 182 -5.23 -13.48 -37.84
CA LYS A 182 -5.49 -13.14 -39.26
C LYS A 182 -4.87 -14.14 -40.24
N ARG A 183 -3.63 -14.58 -40.00
CA ARG A 183 -2.94 -15.56 -40.85
C ARG A 183 -3.64 -16.91 -40.87
N TRP A 184 -4.23 -17.32 -39.77
CA TRP A 184 -4.85 -18.64 -39.63
C TRP A 184 -6.38 -18.60 -39.71
N GLY A 185 -6.97 -17.43 -40.05
CA GLY A 185 -8.43 -17.28 -40.21
C GLY A 185 -9.21 -17.40 -38.90
N ALA A 186 -8.56 -17.12 -37.76
CA ALA A 186 -9.22 -17.09 -36.47
C ALA A 186 -9.83 -15.69 -36.19
N ASP A 187 -10.81 -15.65 -35.29
CA ASP A 187 -11.42 -14.41 -34.83
C ASP A 187 -10.40 -13.54 -34.11
N VAL A 188 -10.40 -12.24 -34.39
CA VAL A 188 -9.49 -11.24 -33.80
C VAL A 188 -10.16 -10.32 -32.79
N THR A 189 -11.45 -10.55 -32.47
CA THR A 189 -12.25 -9.78 -31.50
C THR A 189 -12.32 -10.48 -30.15
#